data_f0a5a206e0789ec6d87a373669d6a2c8
#
_entry.id   f0a5a206e0789ec6d87a373669d6a2c8
#
_cell.length_a   1.000
_cell.length_b   1.000
_cell.length_c   1.000
_cell.angle_alpha   90.00
_cell.angle_beta   90.00
_cell.angle_gamma   90.00
#
_symmetry.space_group_name_H-M   'P 1'
#
loop_
_entity.id
_entity.type
_entity.pdbx_description
1 polymer ?
#
loop_
_entity_poly.entity_id
_entity_poly.type
_entity_poly.pdbx_seq_one_letter_code
_entity_poly.pdbx_strand_id
1 'polypeptide(L)'
;MGDRQAIPTIGKIETKREHYLPRFFLRHFVDDRGMISYVARAGKNRAVKRARVENVGVQNRLYETACPSGESGDYYFPNYIEKSLSSAEDNLSEKLEWFLHAVSSMRPSDRLEDDDLDRLVSFVSIFIPHIVSRSPESVRYATNRAEDVLETMRELDLGSS
;
A
#
# COMPACT_ATOMS: atom_id res chain seq x y z
N MET A 1 10.11 -5.92 -31.85
CA MET A 1 9.41 -4.70 -31.43
C MET A 1 10.10 -4.27 -30.14
N GLY A 2 10.95 -3.24 -30.21
CA GLY A 2 11.72 -2.80 -29.06
C GLY A 2 10.79 -2.11 -28.06
N ASP A 3 10.77 -2.60 -26.82
CA ASP A 3 10.16 -1.92 -25.70
C ASP A 3 10.78 -0.52 -25.60
N ARG A 4 9.97 0.50 -25.87
CA ARG A 4 10.36 1.87 -25.54
C ARG A 4 10.39 1.89 -24.01
N GLN A 5 11.59 1.86 -23.43
CA GLN A 5 11.76 2.18 -22.02
C GLN A 5 11.06 3.52 -21.78
N ALA A 6 10.03 3.51 -20.96
CA ALA A 6 9.32 4.72 -20.60
C ALA A 6 10.33 5.66 -19.93
N ILE A 7 10.58 6.82 -20.53
CA ILE A 7 11.43 7.85 -19.93
C ILE A 7 10.77 8.23 -18.59
N PRO A 8 11.50 8.17 -17.48
CA PRO A 8 10.93 8.51 -16.18
C PRO A 8 10.42 9.94 -16.18
N THR A 9 9.17 10.12 -15.82
CA THR A 9 8.59 11.44 -15.59
C THR A 9 9.21 12.02 -14.30
N ILE A 10 9.83 13.16 -14.39
CA ILE A 10 10.39 13.88 -13.24
C ILE A 10 9.46 15.07 -12.91
N GLY A 11 9.16 15.29 -11.64
CA GLY A 11 8.32 16.40 -11.24
C GLY A 11 8.06 16.48 -9.74
N LYS A 12 7.19 17.42 -9.36
CA LYS A 12 6.76 17.62 -7.97
C LYS A 12 5.62 16.67 -7.61
N ILE A 13 5.60 16.23 -6.35
CA ILE A 13 4.50 15.43 -5.83
C ILE A 13 3.29 16.31 -5.49
N GLU A 14 2.10 15.83 -5.83
CA GLU A 14 0.82 16.45 -5.48
C GLU A 14 0.38 16.03 -4.06
N THR A 15 0.48 14.75 -3.77
CA THR A 15 0.09 14.15 -2.48
C THR A 15 1.32 13.86 -1.63
N LYS A 16 1.44 14.55 -0.50
CA LYS A 16 2.55 14.34 0.44
C LYS A 16 2.28 13.22 1.47
N ARG A 17 1.02 12.93 1.74
CA ARG A 17 0.58 11.97 2.76
C ARG A 17 -0.05 10.75 2.08
N GLU A 18 0.63 9.64 2.15
CA GLU A 18 0.28 8.40 1.47
C GLU A 18 -0.15 7.34 2.48
N HIS A 19 -1.26 6.68 2.19
CA HIS A 19 -1.83 5.69 3.08
C HIS A 19 -1.25 4.30 2.81
N TYR A 20 -0.57 3.73 3.80
CA TYR A 20 -0.16 2.31 3.76
C TYR A 20 -1.26 1.37 4.26
N LEU A 21 -2.28 1.88 4.94
CA LEU A 21 -3.54 1.17 5.17
C LEU A 21 -4.63 1.86 4.36
N PRO A 22 -5.29 1.14 3.44
CA PRO A 22 -6.31 1.72 2.56
C PRO A 22 -7.46 2.33 3.35
N ARG A 23 -7.95 3.48 2.93
CA ARG A 23 -9.05 4.17 3.61
C ARG A 23 -10.35 3.36 3.60
N PHE A 24 -10.63 2.63 2.51
CA PHE A 24 -11.82 1.79 2.45
C PHE A 24 -11.79 0.72 3.54
N PHE A 25 -10.64 0.10 3.78
CA PHE A 25 -10.46 -0.87 4.87
C PHE A 25 -10.60 -0.22 6.25
N LEU A 26 -9.97 0.93 6.48
CA LEU A 26 -10.02 1.63 7.77
C LEU A 26 -11.43 2.09 8.16
N ARG A 27 -12.31 2.38 7.19
CA ARG A 27 -13.69 2.80 7.44
C ARG A 27 -14.53 1.77 8.18
N HIS A 28 -14.17 0.49 8.15
CA HIS A 28 -14.85 -0.58 8.90
C HIS A 28 -14.53 -0.56 10.41
N PHE A 29 -13.58 0.26 10.84
CA PHE A 29 -13.15 0.35 12.25
C PHE A 29 -13.49 1.69 12.91
N VAL A 30 -14.29 2.52 12.25
CA VAL A 30 -14.71 3.80 12.82
C VAL A 30 -15.88 3.61 13.78
N ASP A 31 -15.87 4.40 14.84
CA ASP A 31 -17.05 4.55 15.73
C ASP A 31 -18.10 5.52 15.14
N ASP A 32 -19.20 5.70 15.84
CA ASP A 32 -20.31 6.61 15.45
C ASP A 32 -19.87 8.08 15.26
N ARG A 33 -18.67 8.43 15.70
CA ARG A 33 -18.08 9.77 15.54
C ARG A 33 -17.04 9.81 14.40
N GLY A 34 -16.91 8.74 13.62
CA GLY A 34 -15.95 8.62 12.53
C GLY A 34 -14.49 8.53 12.99
N MET A 35 -14.26 8.05 14.24
CA MET A 35 -12.93 7.93 14.83
C MET A 35 -12.49 6.48 14.94
N ILE A 36 -11.22 6.21 14.68
CA ILE A 36 -10.57 4.92 14.89
C ILE A 36 -9.80 4.97 16.21
N SER A 37 -9.98 3.94 17.03
CA SER A 37 -9.15 3.69 18.21
C SER A 37 -8.01 2.75 17.85
N TYR A 38 -6.76 3.12 18.12
CA TYR A 38 -5.58 2.33 17.77
C TYR A 38 -4.48 2.44 18.81
N VAL A 39 -3.58 1.45 18.81
CA VAL A 39 -2.35 1.46 19.61
C VAL A 39 -1.16 1.50 18.66
N ALA A 40 -0.31 2.52 18.79
CA ALA A 40 0.94 2.55 18.02
C ALA A 40 1.91 1.49 18.52
N ARG A 41 2.44 0.66 17.60
CA ARG A 41 3.42 -0.40 17.94
C ARG A 41 4.75 0.19 18.39
N ALA A 42 5.16 1.31 17.81
CA ALA A 42 6.41 2.00 18.14
C ALA A 42 6.21 2.92 19.34
N GLY A 43 7.10 2.80 20.33
CA GLY A 43 7.14 3.64 21.53
C GLY A 43 6.89 2.87 22.83
N LYS A 44 7.38 3.44 23.93
CA LYS A 44 7.23 2.85 25.28
C LYS A 44 5.80 2.95 25.83
N ASN A 45 5.03 3.88 25.32
CA ASN A 45 3.66 4.13 25.77
C ASN A 45 2.65 3.47 24.83
N ARG A 46 2.01 2.39 25.29
CA ARG A 46 0.94 1.66 24.58
C ARG A 46 -0.45 2.25 24.82
N ALA A 47 -0.56 3.55 25.05
CA ALA A 47 -1.86 4.18 25.24
C ALA A 47 -2.72 4.06 23.98
N VAL A 48 -4.01 3.82 24.17
CA VAL A 48 -5.00 3.88 23.10
C VAL A 48 -5.10 5.32 22.61
N LYS A 49 -4.94 5.50 21.32
CA LYS A 49 -5.09 6.77 20.61
C LYS A 49 -6.36 6.74 19.78
N ARG A 50 -6.90 7.92 19.49
CA ARG A 50 -8.05 8.07 18.59
C ARG A 50 -7.73 9.09 17.52
N ALA A 51 -8.07 8.77 16.28
CA ALA A 51 -7.88 9.69 15.16
C ALA A 51 -8.93 9.42 14.06
N ARG A 52 -9.10 10.35 13.16
CA ARG A 52 -9.89 10.16 11.94
C ARG A 52 -9.13 9.28 10.96
N VAL A 53 -9.86 8.65 10.03
CA VAL A 53 -9.32 7.75 8.99
C VAL A 53 -8.13 8.37 8.25
N GLU A 54 -8.22 9.67 7.93
CA GLU A 54 -7.18 10.40 7.19
C GLU A 54 -5.84 10.52 7.94
N ASN A 55 -5.84 10.21 9.25
CA ASN A 55 -4.66 10.34 10.11
C ASN A 55 -4.14 8.99 10.63
N VAL A 56 -4.72 7.87 10.19
CA VAL A 56 -4.30 6.52 10.57
C VAL A 56 -3.72 5.79 9.37
N GLY A 57 -2.66 5.03 9.58
CA GLY A 57 -2.03 4.27 8.51
C GLY A 57 -1.47 5.13 7.38
N VAL A 58 -0.89 6.29 7.73
CA VAL A 58 -0.38 7.27 6.78
C VAL A 58 1.08 7.62 7.06
N GLN A 59 1.86 7.80 6.01
CA GLN A 59 3.24 8.26 6.08
C GLN A 59 3.51 9.27 4.96
N ASN A 60 4.39 10.23 5.23
CA ASN A 60 4.77 11.21 4.22
C ASN A 60 5.76 10.59 3.23
N ARG A 61 5.49 10.75 1.94
CA ARG A 61 6.39 10.35 0.83
C ARG A 61 6.82 8.88 0.92
N LEU A 62 5.89 8.00 1.27
CA LEU A 62 6.18 6.58 1.48
C LEU A 62 6.64 5.88 0.20
N TYR A 63 6.04 6.23 -0.93
CA TYR A 63 6.27 5.59 -2.24
C TYR A 63 7.12 6.44 -3.19
N GLU A 64 7.59 7.61 -2.74
CA GLU A 64 8.26 8.56 -3.60
C GLU A 64 9.77 8.34 -3.64
N THR A 65 10.33 8.26 -4.84
CA THR A 65 11.77 8.15 -5.06
C THR A 65 12.33 9.51 -5.48
N ALA A 66 13.15 10.11 -4.63
CA ALA A 66 13.79 11.39 -4.93
C ALA A 66 14.67 11.33 -6.17
N CYS A 67 14.66 12.38 -6.98
CA CYS A 67 15.51 12.52 -8.16
C CYS A 67 16.81 13.28 -7.79
N PRO A 68 17.96 12.59 -7.67
CA PRO A 68 19.21 13.26 -7.27
C PRO A 68 19.73 14.28 -8.29
N SER A 69 19.39 14.12 -9.57
CA SER A 69 19.79 14.99 -10.67
C SER A 69 18.78 16.10 -11.00
N GLY A 70 17.62 16.11 -10.32
CA GLY A 70 16.58 17.11 -10.50
C GLY A 70 16.75 18.30 -9.56
N GLU A 71 15.82 19.25 -9.65
CA GLU A 71 15.72 20.31 -8.64
C GLU A 71 15.38 19.74 -7.27
N SER A 72 15.71 20.48 -6.21
CA SER A 72 15.34 20.08 -4.84
C SER A 72 13.83 19.85 -4.72
N GLY A 73 13.46 18.63 -4.33
CA GLY A 73 12.06 18.20 -4.20
C GLY A 73 11.43 17.66 -5.47
N ASP A 74 12.23 17.29 -6.48
CA ASP A 74 11.78 16.49 -7.62
C ASP A 74 11.84 15.00 -7.32
N TYR A 75 10.91 14.24 -7.91
CA TYR A 75 10.76 12.81 -7.74
C TYR A 75 10.63 12.13 -9.09
N TYR A 76 11.07 10.87 -9.17
CA TYR A 76 10.79 9.99 -10.29
C TYR A 76 9.35 9.48 -10.21
N PHE A 77 8.58 9.57 -11.29
CA PHE A 77 7.21 9.11 -11.38
C PHE A 77 6.32 9.59 -10.21
N PRO A 78 6.23 10.91 -9.96
CA PRO A 78 5.55 11.46 -8.79
C PRO A 78 4.10 10.98 -8.70
N ASN A 79 3.69 10.51 -7.53
CA ASN A 79 2.37 9.95 -7.23
C ASN A 79 1.93 8.74 -8.09
N TYR A 80 2.84 8.11 -8.84
CA TYR A 80 2.49 6.99 -9.72
C TYR A 80 1.98 5.78 -8.93
N ILE A 81 2.70 5.40 -7.89
CA ILE A 81 2.33 4.23 -7.06
C ILE A 81 1.02 4.50 -6.32
N GLU A 82 0.84 5.67 -5.73
CA GLU A 82 -0.41 6.03 -5.03
C GLU A 82 -1.62 6.02 -5.98
N LYS A 83 -1.48 6.56 -7.20
CA LYS A 83 -2.54 6.52 -8.22
C LYS A 83 -2.86 5.09 -8.67
N SER A 84 -1.85 4.26 -8.85
CA SER A 84 -2.02 2.86 -9.23
C SER A 84 -2.71 2.05 -8.13
N LEU A 85 -2.34 2.27 -6.87
CA LEU A 85 -2.97 1.64 -5.72
C LEU A 85 -4.42 2.08 -5.56
N SER A 86 -4.72 3.36 -5.71
CA SER A 86 -6.08 3.90 -5.63
C SER A 86 -7.00 3.28 -6.69
N SER A 87 -6.50 3.07 -7.90
CA SER A 87 -7.28 2.41 -8.96
C SER A 87 -7.66 0.95 -8.62
N ALA A 88 -6.80 0.24 -7.87
CA ALA A 88 -7.09 -1.12 -7.41
C ALA A 88 -8.09 -1.14 -6.23
N GLU A 89 -8.11 -0.07 -5.42
CA GLU A 89 -8.90 0.01 -4.20
C GLU A 89 -10.41 -0.01 -4.44
N ASP A 90 -10.90 0.57 -5.53
CA ASP A 90 -12.33 0.58 -5.83
C ASP A 90 -12.86 -0.85 -5.96
N ASN A 91 -12.19 -1.69 -6.71
CA ASN A 91 -12.56 -3.10 -6.88
C ASN A 91 -12.40 -3.91 -5.57
N LEU A 92 -11.33 -3.65 -4.80
CA LEU A 92 -11.11 -4.32 -3.53
C LEU A 92 -12.11 -3.89 -2.47
N SER A 93 -12.56 -2.64 -2.48
CA SER A 93 -13.59 -2.14 -1.57
C SER A 93 -14.92 -2.89 -1.76
N GLU A 94 -15.38 -3.03 -3.01
CA GLU A 94 -16.60 -3.76 -3.33
C GLU A 94 -16.53 -5.23 -2.89
N LYS A 95 -15.40 -5.89 -3.15
CA LYS A 95 -15.18 -7.27 -2.72
C LYS A 95 -15.11 -7.43 -1.20
N LEU A 96 -14.55 -6.46 -0.50
CA LEU A 96 -14.52 -6.45 0.97
C LEU A 96 -15.92 -6.34 1.55
N GLU A 97 -16.77 -5.45 1.02
CA GLU A 97 -18.16 -5.32 1.45
C GLU A 97 -18.94 -6.62 1.26
N TRP A 98 -18.79 -7.25 0.08
CA TRP A 98 -19.38 -8.57 -0.16
C TRP A 98 -18.90 -9.60 0.86
N PHE A 99 -17.59 -9.68 1.11
CA PHE A 99 -17.01 -10.61 2.08
C PHE A 99 -17.55 -10.41 3.49
N LEU A 100 -17.57 -9.16 3.97
CA LEU A 100 -18.06 -8.82 5.31
C LEU A 100 -19.54 -9.17 5.45
N HIS A 101 -20.34 -8.92 4.42
CA HIS A 101 -21.76 -9.30 4.40
C HIS A 101 -21.92 -10.84 4.43
N ALA A 102 -21.20 -11.57 3.61
CA ALA A 102 -21.25 -13.03 3.56
C ALA A 102 -20.91 -13.64 4.93
N VAL A 103 -19.77 -13.21 5.53
CA VAL A 103 -19.32 -13.72 6.84
C VAL A 103 -20.29 -13.35 7.96
N SER A 104 -20.81 -12.13 7.99
CA SER A 104 -21.73 -11.68 9.05
C SER A 104 -23.10 -12.33 8.99
N SER A 105 -23.53 -12.83 7.83
CA SER A 105 -24.79 -13.56 7.65
C SER A 105 -24.69 -15.05 7.92
N MET A 106 -23.48 -15.61 7.99
CA MET A 106 -23.26 -17.05 8.24
C MET A 106 -23.55 -17.44 9.67
N ARG A 107 -24.17 -18.64 9.85
CA ARG A 107 -24.28 -19.31 11.13
C ARG A 107 -23.12 -20.32 11.29
N PRO A 108 -22.76 -20.73 12.52
CA PRO A 108 -21.68 -21.70 12.76
C PRO A 108 -21.86 -23.05 12.05
N SER A 109 -23.09 -23.40 11.68
CA SER A 109 -23.43 -24.65 10.96
C SER A 109 -23.39 -24.50 9.44
N ASP A 110 -23.34 -23.29 8.93
CA ASP A 110 -23.42 -23.01 7.50
C ASP A 110 -22.09 -23.35 6.83
N ARG A 111 -22.16 -23.77 5.58
CA ARG A 111 -20.99 -23.97 4.72
C ARG A 111 -21.08 -23.00 3.57
N LEU A 112 -19.93 -22.47 3.18
CA LEU A 112 -19.82 -21.73 1.93
C LEU A 112 -20.05 -22.67 0.77
N GLU A 113 -20.82 -22.23 -0.21
CA GLU A 113 -20.91 -22.89 -1.50
C GLU A 113 -19.56 -22.78 -2.23
N ASP A 114 -19.29 -23.71 -3.15
CA ASP A 114 -17.98 -23.74 -3.84
C ASP A 114 -17.67 -22.43 -4.56
N ASP A 115 -18.66 -21.81 -5.21
CA ASP A 115 -18.52 -20.52 -5.89
C ASP A 115 -18.17 -19.37 -4.91
N ASP A 116 -18.76 -19.37 -3.74
CA ASP A 116 -18.45 -18.36 -2.71
C ASP A 116 -17.09 -18.61 -2.07
N LEU A 117 -16.68 -19.87 -1.94
CA LEU A 117 -15.34 -20.22 -1.49
C LEU A 117 -14.28 -19.75 -2.50
N ASP A 118 -14.50 -19.97 -3.79
CA ASP A 118 -13.58 -19.50 -4.85
C ASP A 118 -13.48 -17.97 -4.89
N ARG A 119 -14.59 -17.28 -4.72
CA ARG A 119 -14.62 -15.81 -4.60
C ARG A 119 -13.84 -15.32 -3.38
N LEU A 120 -14.00 -15.99 -2.23
CA LEU A 120 -13.26 -15.69 -1.00
C LEU A 120 -11.77 -15.88 -1.20
N VAL A 121 -11.34 -17.03 -1.71
CA VAL A 121 -9.93 -17.35 -1.98
C VAL A 121 -9.34 -16.33 -2.94
N SER A 122 -10.04 -15.98 -4.03
CA SER A 122 -9.63 -14.97 -4.98
C SER A 122 -9.47 -13.59 -4.33
N PHE A 123 -10.43 -13.18 -3.50
CA PHE A 123 -10.36 -11.91 -2.76
C PHE A 123 -9.15 -11.87 -1.83
N VAL A 124 -9.00 -12.88 -0.96
CA VAL A 124 -7.91 -12.94 0.03
C VAL A 124 -6.55 -12.97 -0.63
N SER A 125 -6.41 -13.69 -1.75
CA SER A 125 -5.17 -13.81 -2.53
C SER A 125 -4.71 -12.48 -3.14
N ILE A 126 -5.60 -11.53 -3.34
CA ILE A 126 -5.27 -10.19 -3.82
C ILE A 126 -5.17 -9.20 -2.66
N PHE A 127 -6.12 -9.25 -1.72
CA PHE A 127 -6.24 -8.29 -0.64
C PHE A 127 -5.05 -8.34 0.34
N ILE A 128 -4.63 -9.54 0.75
CA ILE A 128 -3.52 -9.67 1.70
C ILE A 128 -2.19 -9.14 1.10
N PRO A 129 -1.76 -9.54 -0.11
CA PRO A 129 -0.58 -8.95 -0.73
C PRO A 129 -0.70 -7.44 -0.93
N HIS A 130 -1.88 -6.93 -1.29
CA HIS A 130 -2.12 -5.49 -1.44
C HIS A 130 -1.86 -4.72 -0.13
N ILE A 131 -2.34 -5.22 1.01
CA ILE A 131 -2.10 -4.61 2.33
C ILE A 131 -0.63 -4.75 2.74
N VAL A 132 -0.04 -5.94 2.59
CA VAL A 132 1.33 -6.22 3.02
C VAL A 132 2.35 -5.41 2.21
N SER A 133 2.20 -5.35 0.88
CA SER A 133 3.14 -4.63 0.00
C SER A 133 3.18 -3.12 0.27
N ARG A 134 2.11 -2.56 0.81
CA ARG A 134 2.01 -1.13 1.17
C ARG A 134 2.68 -0.79 2.49
N SER A 135 3.03 -1.78 3.32
CA SER A 135 3.62 -1.49 4.63
C SER A 135 4.96 -0.75 4.49
N PRO A 136 5.27 0.18 5.41
CA PRO A 136 6.56 0.88 5.39
C PRO A 136 7.77 -0.07 5.43
N GLU A 137 7.61 -1.22 6.07
CA GLU A 137 8.62 -2.28 6.11
C GLU A 137 8.86 -2.91 4.73
N SER A 138 7.78 -3.26 4.02
CA SER A 138 7.86 -3.83 2.67
C SER A 138 8.44 -2.84 1.67
N VAL A 139 8.04 -1.58 1.75
CA VAL A 139 8.59 -0.51 0.90
C VAL A 139 10.09 -0.33 1.15
N ARG A 140 10.52 -0.25 2.41
CA ARG A 140 11.95 -0.16 2.75
C ARG A 140 12.73 -1.37 2.27
N TYR A 141 12.19 -2.57 2.46
CA TYR A 141 12.83 -3.79 1.98
C TYR A 141 13.03 -3.77 0.46
N ALA A 142 12.00 -3.38 -0.29
CA ALA A 142 12.08 -3.28 -1.75
C ALA A 142 13.10 -2.22 -2.20
N THR A 143 13.13 -1.06 -1.52
CA THR A 143 14.09 0.01 -1.81
C THR A 143 15.54 -0.46 -1.56
N ASN A 144 15.81 -1.04 -0.39
CA ASN A 144 17.16 -1.53 -0.05
C ASN A 144 17.63 -2.60 -1.05
N ARG A 145 16.75 -3.54 -1.45
CA ARG A 145 17.09 -4.56 -2.46
C ARG A 145 17.39 -3.95 -3.82
N ALA A 146 16.67 -2.91 -4.22
CA ALA A 146 16.96 -2.21 -5.46
C ALA A 146 18.33 -1.49 -5.42
N GLU A 147 18.68 -0.89 -4.28
CA GLU A 147 19.98 -0.27 -4.06
C GLU A 147 21.12 -1.30 -4.13
N ASP A 148 20.97 -2.45 -3.45
CA ASP A 148 21.94 -3.56 -3.50
C ASP A 148 22.19 -4.04 -4.94
N VAL A 149 21.11 -4.20 -5.72
CA VAL A 149 21.22 -4.61 -7.15
C VAL A 149 21.95 -3.57 -7.97
N LEU A 150 21.63 -2.28 -7.79
CA LEU A 150 22.29 -1.18 -8.50
C LEU A 150 23.77 -1.09 -8.16
N GLU A 151 24.14 -1.29 -6.89
CA GLU A 151 25.54 -1.32 -6.48
C GLU A 151 26.31 -2.49 -7.12
N THR A 152 25.72 -3.69 -7.08
CA THR A 152 26.29 -4.87 -7.74
C THR A 152 26.49 -4.63 -9.25
N MET A 153 25.53 -4.02 -9.93
CA MET A 153 25.66 -3.71 -11.36
C MET A 153 26.80 -2.71 -11.64
N ARG A 154 26.95 -1.69 -10.79
CA ARG A 154 28.06 -0.72 -10.91
C ARG A 154 29.43 -1.38 -10.73
N GLU A 155 29.55 -2.28 -9.74
CA GLU A 155 30.79 -3.04 -9.52
C GLU A 155 31.15 -3.92 -10.73
N LEU A 156 30.18 -4.56 -11.37
CA LEU A 156 30.37 -5.36 -12.57
C LEU A 156 30.81 -4.50 -13.77
N ASP A 157 30.23 -3.33 -13.96
CA ASP A 157 30.62 -2.40 -15.04
C ASP A 157 32.04 -1.85 -14.86
N LEU A 158 32.44 -1.56 -13.60
CA LEU A 158 33.79 -1.09 -13.29
C LEU A 158 34.85 -2.19 -13.42
N GLY A 159 34.48 -3.47 -13.30
CA GLY A 159 35.37 -4.62 -13.49
C GLY A 159 35.62 -4.99 -14.93
N SER A 160 34.96 -4.34 -15.88
CA SER A 160 35.03 -4.62 -17.33
C SER A 160 35.91 -3.61 -18.08
N SER A 161 36.61 -2.71 -17.41
CA SER A 161 37.52 -1.69 -17.94
C SER A 161 38.96 -2.04 -17.59
#